data_e07def24f4dc57e501881595cbf58887
#
_entry.id   e07def24f4dc57e501881595cbf58887
#
_cell.length_a   1.000
_cell.length_b   1.000
_cell.length_c   1.000
_cell.angle_alpha   90.00
_cell.angle_beta   90.00
_cell.angle_gamma   90.00
#
_symmetry.space_group_name_H-M   'P 1'
#
loop_
_entity.id
_entity.type
_entity.pdbx_description
1 polymer ?
#
loop_
_entity_poly.entity_id
_entity_poly.type
_entity_poly.pdbx_seq_one_letter_code
_entity_poly.pdbx_strand_id
1 'polypeptide(L)'
;METRSSGSVAKALSVFSKDIKSELRTRYAINAILMFAIVTVFAVSWAVGGAGLSPVMQASLIWIVIYFSSLSGLSQSFVKEEESHTVVALRLYSPAEIVLGGKLLFNLALLLVLNLITVPLFTIFIGFDVANLPLFLTMLIIGSLGLVVVTTLVAAIISK
;
A
#
# COMPACT_ATOMS: atom_id res chain seq x y z
N MET A 1 23.00 2.40 25.19
CA MET A 1 22.58 2.55 23.78
C MET A 1 21.18 1.99 23.49
N GLU A 2 20.70 1.03 24.26
CA GLU A 2 19.40 0.36 24.11
C GLU A 2 18.15 1.22 24.44
N THR A 3 18.23 2.12 25.41
CA THR A 3 17.07 2.93 25.83
C THR A 3 16.61 3.95 24.79
N ARG A 4 17.49 4.39 23.87
CA ARG A 4 17.16 5.35 22.82
C ARG A 4 16.41 4.69 21.65
N SER A 5 16.69 3.43 21.37
CA SER A 5 16.04 2.63 20.33
C SER A 5 14.57 2.29 20.71
N SER A 6 14.32 1.90 21.93
CA SER A 6 12.98 1.57 22.43
C SER A 6 12.01 2.77 22.37
N GLY A 7 12.50 3.97 22.67
CA GLY A 7 11.71 5.19 22.54
C GLY A 7 11.36 5.58 21.09
N SER A 8 12.26 5.29 20.13
CA SER A 8 12.05 5.59 18.72
C SER A 8 10.99 4.67 18.09
N VAL A 9 11.04 3.38 18.40
CA VAL A 9 10.05 2.39 17.94
C VAL A 9 8.66 2.71 18.51
N ALA A 10 8.56 3.03 19.80
CA ALA A 10 7.29 3.41 20.42
C ALA A 10 6.67 4.66 19.77
N LYS A 11 7.48 5.64 19.40
CA LYS A 11 7.02 6.84 18.67
C LYS A 11 6.57 6.52 17.24
N ALA A 12 7.29 5.67 16.50
CA ALA A 12 6.88 5.23 15.17
C ALA A 12 5.54 4.46 15.22
N LEU A 13 5.35 3.60 16.22
CA LEU A 13 4.09 2.91 16.46
C LEU A 13 2.95 3.86 16.84
N SER A 14 3.21 4.95 17.55
CA SER A 14 2.19 5.96 17.86
C SER A 14 1.75 6.72 16.60
N VAL A 15 2.67 7.05 15.69
CA VAL A 15 2.35 7.62 14.36
C VAL A 15 1.50 6.64 13.55
N PHE A 16 1.93 5.40 13.44
CA PHE A 16 1.17 4.34 12.79
C PHE A 16 -0.26 4.20 13.35
N SER A 17 -0.40 4.12 14.69
CA SER A 17 -1.71 4.01 15.35
C SER A 17 -2.61 5.21 15.08
N LYS A 18 -2.04 6.43 15.06
CA LYS A 18 -2.75 7.66 14.69
C LYS A 18 -3.31 7.56 13.26
N ASP A 19 -2.45 7.14 12.31
CA ASP A 19 -2.82 7.05 10.90
C ASP A 19 -3.89 5.98 10.66
N ILE A 20 -3.76 4.81 11.28
CA ILE A 20 -4.80 3.76 11.23
C ILE A 20 -6.13 4.26 11.79
N LYS A 21 -6.14 4.90 12.96
CA LYS A 21 -7.38 5.43 13.57
C LYS A 21 -8.03 6.50 12.68
N SER A 22 -7.21 7.38 12.11
CA SER A 22 -7.67 8.39 11.16
C SER A 22 -8.30 7.75 9.93
N GLU A 23 -7.64 6.73 9.36
CA GLU A 23 -8.11 6.05 8.17
C GLU A 23 -9.38 5.24 8.42
N LEU A 24 -9.48 4.50 9.54
CA LEU A 24 -10.69 3.78 9.90
C LEU A 24 -11.91 4.71 10.09
N ARG A 25 -11.67 5.95 10.50
CA ARG A 25 -12.72 6.96 10.62
C ARG A 25 -13.15 7.57 9.29
N THR A 26 -12.21 7.86 8.42
CA THR A 26 -12.46 8.55 7.14
C THR A 26 -12.60 7.58 5.96
N ARG A 27 -11.93 6.43 6.01
CA ARG A 27 -11.88 5.39 4.96
C ARG A 27 -11.46 5.91 3.57
N TYR A 28 -10.78 7.04 3.53
CA TYR A 28 -10.50 7.74 2.29
C TYR A 28 -9.49 6.99 1.42
N ALA A 29 -8.31 6.66 2.00
CA ALA A 29 -7.27 5.96 1.27
C ALA A 29 -7.69 4.51 0.94
N ILE A 30 -8.30 3.81 1.90
CA ILE A 30 -8.81 2.44 1.69
C ILE A 30 -9.81 2.42 0.53
N ASN A 31 -10.81 3.30 0.53
CA ASN A 31 -11.80 3.34 -0.53
C ASN A 31 -11.18 3.66 -1.89
N ALA A 32 -10.25 4.62 -1.96
CA ALA A 32 -9.58 4.98 -3.21
C ALA A 32 -8.78 3.80 -3.79
N ILE A 33 -7.99 3.11 -2.95
CA ILE A 33 -7.20 1.95 -3.35
C ILE A 33 -8.11 0.81 -3.83
N LEU A 34 -9.16 0.49 -3.06
CA LEU A 34 -10.05 -0.62 -3.37
C LEU A 34 -10.87 -0.35 -4.63
N MET A 35 -11.43 0.85 -4.78
CA MET A 35 -12.17 1.23 -5.98
C MET A 35 -11.29 1.15 -7.21
N PHE A 36 -10.05 1.65 -7.14
CA PHE A 36 -9.11 1.55 -8.25
C PHE A 36 -8.80 0.09 -8.61
N ALA A 37 -8.49 -0.74 -7.61
CA ALA A 37 -8.18 -2.16 -7.81
C ALA A 37 -9.38 -2.92 -8.42
N ILE A 38 -10.58 -2.73 -7.87
CA ILE A 38 -11.80 -3.38 -8.35
C ILE A 38 -12.07 -2.98 -9.81
N VAL A 39 -12.10 -1.68 -10.09
CA VAL A 39 -12.36 -1.17 -11.46
C VAL A 39 -11.31 -1.70 -12.44
N THR A 40 -10.02 -1.71 -12.05
CA THR A 40 -8.95 -2.19 -12.92
C THR A 40 -9.04 -3.69 -13.16
N VAL A 41 -9.34 -4.51 -12.14
CA VAL A 41 -9.52 -5.96 -12.30
C VAL A 41 -10.70 -6.25 -13.24
N PHE A 42 -11.83 -5.55 -13.08
CA PHE A 42 -12.97 -5.69 -13.99
C PHE A 42 -12.63 -5.26 -15.41
N ALA A 43 -11.94 -4.14 -15.60
CA ALA A 43 -11.54 -3.66 -16.91
C ALA A 43 -10.60 -4.66 -17.61
N VAL A 44 -9.63 -5.21 -16.88
CA VAL A 44 -8.72 -6.24 -17.40
C VAL A 44 -9.48 -7.52 -17.73
N SER A 45 -10.37 -7.98 -16.85
CA SER A 45 -11.21 -9.17 -17.09
C SER A 45 -12.05 -9.02 -18.35
N TRP A 46 -12.68 -7.86 -18.53
CA TRP A 46 -13.46 -7.55 -19.73
C TRP A 46 -12.59 -7.53 -20.99
N ALA A 47 -11.42 -6.89 -20.91
CA ALA A 47 -10.49 -6.77 -22.05
C ALA A 47 -9.93 -8.14 -22.49
N VAL A 48 -9.73 -9.05 -21.55
CA VAL A 48 -9.29 -10.43 -21.84
C VAL A 48 -10.39 -11.26 -22.49
N GLY A 49 -11.67 -10.97 -22.19
CA GLY A 49 -12.82 -11.59 -22.87
C GLY A 49 -12.90 -13.11 -22.80
N GLY A 50 -12.34 -13.74 -21.74
CA GLY A 50 -12.28 -15.20 -21.59
C GLY A 50 -11.17 -15.86 -22.42
N ALA A 51 -10.31 -15.13 -23.11
CA ALA A 51 -9.12 -15.67 -23.75
C ALA A 51 -8.16 -16.18 -22.67
N GLY A 52 -7.68 -17.42 -22.81
CA GLY A 52 -6.72 -17.99 -21.87
C GLY A 52 -5.41 -17.19 -21.88
N LEU A 53 -5.10 -16.54 -20.75
CA LEU A 53 -3.84 -15.83 -20.59
C LEU A 53 -2.72 -16.79 -20.22
N SER A 54 -1.53 -16.58 -20.78
CA SER A 54 -0.34 -17.30 -20.32
C SER A 54 -0.03 -16.93 -18.85
N PRO A 55 0.59 -17.85 -18.06
CA PRO A 55 0.96 -17.54 -16.67
C PRO A 55 1.82 -16.29 -16.51
N VAL A 56 2.67 -16.00 -17.50
CA VAL A 56 3.52 -14.80 -17.51
C VAL A 56 2.67 -13.53 -17.65
N MET A 57 1.67 -13.55 -18.54
CA MET A 57 0.76 -12.41 -18.71
C MET A 57 -0.09 -12.18 -17.47
N GLN A 58 -0.59 -13.25 -16.86
CA GLN A 58 -1.35 -13.17 -15.60
C GLN A 58 -0.51 -12.55 -14.47
N ALA A 59 0.73 -13.04 -14.30
CA ALA A 59 1.66 -12.48 -13.32
C ALA A 59 1.99 -11.01 -13.59
N SER A 60 2.19 -10.62 -14.83
CA SER A 60 2.46 -9.23 -15.21
C SER A 60 1.26 -8.33 -14.90
N LEU A 61 0.06 -8.76 -15.24
CA LEU A 61 -1.16 -7.98 -15.03
C LEU A 61 -1.47 -7.77 -13.55
N ILE A 62 -1.33 -8.81 -12.72
CA ILE A 62 -1.58 -8.64 -11.27
C ILE A 62 -0.60 -7.65 -10.65
N TRP A 63 0.69 -7.67 -11.06
CA TRP A 63 1.67 -6.70 -10.58
C TRP A 63 1.37 -5.28 -11.07
N ILE A 64 0.90 -5.10 -12.30
CA ILE A 64 0.45 -3.81 -12.82
C ILE A 64 -0.71 -3.26 -11.97
N VAL A 65 -1.72 -4.10 -11.67
CA VAL A 65 -2.85 -3.70 -10.84
C VAL A 65 -2.38 -3.28 -9.45
N ILE A 66 -1.56 -4.09 -8.79
CA ILE A 66 -1.02 -3.78 -7.45
C ILE A 66 -0.20 -2.48 -7.47
N TYR A 67 0.67 -2.31 -8.46
CA TYR A 67 1.52 -1.14 -8.60
C TYR A 67 0.71 0.16 -8.74
N PHE A 68 -0.20 0.22 -9.71
CA PHE A 68 -0.98 1.44 -9.93
C PHE A 68 -1.98 1.72 -8.80
N SER A 69 -2.57 0.67 -8.22
CA SER A 69 -3.43 0.83 -7.03
C SER A 69 -2.66 1.37 -5.85
N SER A 70 -1.42 0.90 -5.63
CA SER A 70 -0.57 1.38 -4.55
C SER A 70 -0.17 2.85 -4.75
N LEU A 71 0.20 3.25 -5.96
CA LEU A 71 0.50 4.65 -6.28
C LEU A 71 -0.69 5.56 -6.03
N SER A 72 -1.89 5.14 -6.41
CA SER A 72 -3.12 5.92 -6.25
C SER A 72 -3.44 6.16 -4.77
N GLY A 73 -3.22 5.19 -3.91
CA GLY A 73 -3.67 5.26 -2.52
C GLY A 73 -2.59 5.67 -1.53
N LEU A 74 -1.35 5.20 -1.70
CA LEU A 74 -0.31 5.45 -0.71
C LEU A 74 0.16 6.91 -0.69
N SER A 75 0.07 7.63 -1.81
CA SER A 75 0.31 9.06 -1.89
C SER A 75 -0.68 9.88 -1.06
N GLN A 76 -1.91 9.40 -0.90
CA GLN A 76 -2.98 10.08 -0.16
C GLN A 76 -2.63 10.30 1.32
N SER A 77 -1.82 9.43 1.90
CA SER A 77 -1.39 9.54 3.31
C SER A 77 -0.60 10.84 3.58
N PHE A 78 0.17 11.33 2.60
CA PHE A 78 0.93 12.57 2.72
C PHE A 78 0.09 13.78 2.34
N VAL A 79 -0.70 13.70 1.28
CA VAL A 79 -1.60 14.77 0.84
C VAL A 79 -2.55 15.17 1.95
N LYS A 80 -3.14 14.20 2.64
CA LYS A 80 -4.05 14.44 3.77
C LYS A 80 -3.41 15.21 4.93
N GLU A 81 -2.12 14.99 5.20
CA GLU A 81 -1.40 15.73 6.25
C GLU A 81 -1.07 17.15 5.84
N GLU A 82 -0.75 17.36 4.58
CA GLU A 82 -0.52 18.68 4.03
C GLU A 82 -1.79 19.52 4.06
N GLU A 83 -2.92 18.98 3.60
CA GLU A 83 -4.24 19.63 3.65
C GLU A 83 -4.71 19.96 5.07
N SER A 84 -4.39 19.10 6.04
CA SER A 84 -4.77 19.31 7.45
C SER A 84 -3.79 20.20 8.23
N HIS A 85 -2.74 20.72 7.58
CA HIS A 85 -1.67 21.54 8.21
C HIS A 85 -1.00 20.86 9.42
N THR A 86 -1.04 19.53 9.52
CA THR A 86 -0.48 18.77 10.65
C THR A 86 1.01 18.45 10.47
N VAL A 87 1.58 18.70 9.29
CA VAL A 87 3.00 18.47 8.99
C VAL A 87 3.93 19.21 9.94
N VAL A 88 3.61 20.47 10.27
CA VAL A 88 4.42 21.30 11.20
C VAL A 88 4.39 20.70 12.61
N ALA A 89 3.22 20.31 13.09
CA ALA A 89 3.07 19.69 14.41
C ALA A 89 3.82 18.36 14.49
N LEU A 90 3.80 17.55 13.43
CA LEU A 90 4.55 16.29 13.36
C LEU A 90 6.07 16.52 13.40
N ARG A 91 6.58 17.52 12.68
CA ARG A 91 8.01 17.90 12.66
C ARG A 91 8.50 18.38 14.03
N LEU A 92 7.64 19.05 14.80
CA LEU A 92 7.95 19.49 16.17
C LEU A 92 7.93 18.33 17.16
N TYR A 93 7.07 17.32 16.93
CA TYR A 93 6.89 16.21 17.86
C TYR A 93 7.96 15.11 17.72
N SER A 94 8.45 14.85 16.51
CA SER A 94 9.36 13.74 16.26
C SER A 94 10.35 14.00 15.12
N PRO A 95 11.57 13.45 15.19
CA PRO A 95 12.51 13.44 14.07
C PRO A 95 11.87 12.83 12.82
N ALA A 96 12.26 13.32 11.65
CA ALA A 96 11.72 12.90 10.35
C ALA A 96 11.80 11.38 10.11
N GLU A 97 12.86 10.75 10.59
CA GLU A 97 13.08 9.29 10.47
C GLU A 97 11.99 8.46 11.18
N ILE A 98 11.54 8.93 12.34
CA ILE A 98 10.51 8.25 13.14
C ILE A 98 9.13 8.40 12.47
N VAL A 99 8.85 9.58 11.94
CA VAL A 99 7.61 9.84 11.18
C VAL A 99 7.58 8.98 9.92
N LEU A 100 8.69 8.95 9.17
CA LEU A 100 8.81 8.12 7.97
C LEU A 100 8.60 6.63 8.29
N GLY A 101 9.20 6.14 9.38
CA GLY A 101 9.00 4.76 9.84
C GLY A 101 7.54 4.42 10.15
N GLY A 102 6.83 5.31 10.83
CA GLY A 102 5.39 5.15 11.08
C GLY A 102 4.55 5.13 9.80
N LYS A 103 4.90 5.98 8.84
CA LYS A 103 4.27 6.04 7.51
C LYS A 103 4.52 4.79 6.68
N LEU A 104 5.76 4.27 6.70
CA LEU A 104 6.07 3.00 6.03
C LEU A 104 5.22 1.86 6.58
N LEU A 105 5.08 1.76 7.90
CA LEU A 105 4.23 0.73 8.52
C LEU A 105 2.76 0.90 8.12
N PHE A 106 2.26 2.11 8.09
CA PHE A 106 0.88 2.40 7.68
C PHE A 106 0.64 2.04 6.21
N ASN A 107 1.53 2.46 5.32
CA ASN A 107 1.45 2.16 3.90
C ASN A 107 1.59 0.64 3.63
N LEU A 108 2.43 -0.06 4.40
CA LEU A 108 2.53 -1.52 4.33
C LEU A 108 1.20 -2.19 4.71
N ALA A 109 0.58 -1.74 5.79
CA ALA A 109 -0.72 -2.27 6.22
C ALA A 109 -1.81 -2.05 5.14
N LEU A 110 -1.85 -0.86 4.53
CA LEU A 110 -2.78 -0.57 3.42
C LEU A 110 -2.51 -1.48 2.21
N LEU A 111 -1.24 -1.68 1.85
CA LEU A 111 -0.89 -2.53 0.71
C LEU A 111 -1.19 -4.00 0.96
N LEU A 112 -1.05 -4.48 2.21
CA LEU A 112 -1.46 -5.84 2.57
C LEU A 112 -2.98 -6.03 2.46
N VAL A 113 -3.77 -5.03 2.87
CA VAL A 113 -5.23 -5.04 2.67
C VAL A 113 -5.58 -5.04 1.18
N LEU A 114 -4.89 -4.23 0.37
CA LEU A 114 -5.04 -4.24 -1.08
C LEU A 114 -4.78 -5.62 -1.67
N ASN A 115 -3.67 -6.25 -1.33
CA ASN A 115 -3.30 -7.58 -1.83
C ASN A 115 -4.32 -8.64 -1.42
N LEU A 116 -4.80 -8.59 -0.16
CA LEU A 116 -5.80 -9.53 0.36
C LEU A 116 -7.12 -9.48 -0.44
N ILE A 117 -7.43 -8.38 -1.07
CA ILE A 117 -8.64 -8.20 -1.89
C ILE A 117 -8.34 -8.41 -3.36
N THR A 118 -7.23 -7.85 -3.87
CA THR A 118 -6.88 -7.91 -5.29
C THR A 118 -6.59 -9.34 -5.75
N VAL A 119 -5.85 -10.12 -4.97
CA VAL A 119 -5.48 -11.50 -5.35
C VAL A 119 -6.71 -12.40 -5.53
N PRO A 120 -7.66 -12.48 -4.58
CA PRO A 120 -8.89 -13.26 -4.79
C PRO A 120 -9.74 -12.74 -5.95
N LEU A 121 -9.90 -11.44 -6.09
CA LEU A 121 -10.64 -10.86 -7.23
C LEU A 121 -10.00 -11.27 -8.56
N PHE A 122 -8.68 -11.17 -8.66
CA PHE A 122 -7.94 -11.55 -9.85
C PHE A 122 -8.09 -13.04 -10.16
N THR A 123 -8.07 -13.91 -9.13
CA THR A 123 -8.30 -15.34 -9.27
C THR A 123 -9.71 -15.65 -9.77
N ILE A 124 -10.73 -14.98 -9.20
CA ILE A 124 -12.14 -15.23 -9.57
C ILE A 124 -12.45 -14.74 -10.99
N PHE A 125 -11.98 -13.54 -11.37
CA PHE A 125 -12.38 -12.91 -12.62
C PHE A 125 -11.49 -13.24 -13.82
N ILE A 126 -10.21 -13.58 -13.60
CA ILE A 126 -9.24 -13.84 -14.66
C ILE A 126 -8.82 -15.32 -14.70
N GLY A 127 -9.15 -16.08 -13.65
CA GLY A 127 -8.77 -17.49 -13.57
C GLY A 127 -7.27 -17.67 -13.26
N PHE A 128 -6.74 -16.81 -12.36
CA PHE A 128 -5.34 -16.87 -11.95
C PHE A 128 -5.07 -18.12 -11.13
N ASP A 129 -4.27 -19.05 -11.67
CA ASP A 129 -3.88 -20.28 -11.00
C ASP A 129 -2.46 -20.14 -10.40
N VAL A 130 -2.38 -20.33 -9.09
CA VAL A 130 -1.12 -20.24 -8.35
C VAL A 130 -0.51 -21.61 -8.18
N ALA A 131 0.39 -21.99 -9.08
CA ALA A 131 1.06 -23.29 -9.06
C ALA A 131 1.88 -23.55 -7.78
N ASN A 132 2.47 -22.51 -7.19
CA ASN A 132 3.27 -22.61 -5.97
C ASN A 132 2.90 -21.46 -5.02
N LEU A 133 1.97 -21.71 -4.10
CA LEU A 133 1.47 -20.73 -3.15
C LEU A 133 2.55 -20.15 -2.23
N PRO A 134 3.46 -20.92 -1.60
CA PRO A 134 4.53 -20.37 -0.79
C PRO A 134 5.45 -19.42 -1.56
N LEU A 135 5.84 -19.79 -2.77
CA LEU A 135 6.68 -18.93 -3.61
C LEU A 135 5.94 -17.63 -3.99
N PHE A 136 4.68 -17.74 -4.38
CA PHE A 136 3.84 -16.59 -4.73
C PHE A 136 3.70 -15.62 -3.55
N LEU A 137 3.39 -16.12 -2.35
CA LEU A 137 3.26 -15.30 -1.14
C LEU A 137 4.59 -14.61 -0.78
N THR A 138 5.70 -15.32 -0.90
CA THR A 138 7.03 -14.74 -0.65
C THR A 138 7.32 -13.59 -1.62
N MET A 139 7.09 -13.80 -2.91
CA MET A 139 7.26 -12.76 -3.93
C MET A 139 6.31 -11.58 -3.72
N LEU A 140 5.06 -11.85 -3.32
CA LEU A 140 4.07 -10.82 -3.01
C LEU A 140 4.51 -9.95 -1.83
N ILE A 141 5.03 -10.56 -0.75
CA ILE A 141 5.53 -9.83 0.43
C ILE A 141 6.76 -8.98 0.07
N ILE A 142 7.76 -9.59 -0.57
CA ILE A 142 9.01 -8.87 -0.94
C ILE A 142 8.70 -7.73 -1.90
N GLY A 143 7.90 -7.97 -2.93
CA GLY A 143 7.51 -6.94 -3.89
C GLY A 143 6.68 -5.83 -3.25
N SER A 144 5.79 -6.18 -2.32
CA SER A 144 5.02 -5.20 -1.55
C SER A 144 5.91 -4.31 -0.68
N LEU A 145 6.90 -4.88 -0.02
CA LEU A 145 7.89 -4.10 0.75
C LEU A 145 8.65 -3.12 -0.15
N GLY A 146 9.10 -3.57 -1.32
CA GLY A 146 9.75 -2.69 -2.30
C GLY A 146 8.85 -1.55 -2.76
N LEU A 147 7.60 -1.85 -3.10
CA LEU A 147 6.62 -0.85 -3.52
C LEU A 147 6.33 0.19 -2.41
N VAL A 148 6.14 -0.27 -1.18
CA VAL A 148 5.89 0.63 -0.03
C VAL A 148 7.05 1.58 0.17
N VAL A 149 8.29 1.10 0.14
CA VAL A 149 9.47 1.96 0.31
C VAL A 149 9.51 3.02 -0.78
N VAL A 150 9.42 2.61 -2.04
CA VAL A 150 9.51 3.53 -3.18
C VAL A 150 8.37 4.55 -3.17
N THR A 151 7.13 4.10 -3.03
CA THR A 151 5.96 5.00 -3.04
C THR A 151 5.94 5.95 -1.86
N THR A 152 6.35 5.50 -0.66
CA THR A 152 6.44 6.35 0.52
C THR A 152 7.54 7.41 0.38
N LEU A 153 8.70 7.05 -0.17
CA LEU A 153 9.78 8.00 -0.43
C LEU A 153 9.38 9.03 -1.49
N VAL A 154 8.78 8.59 -2.60
CA VAL A 154 8.29 9.50 -3.65
C VAL A 154 7.25 10.47 -3.08
N ALA A 155 6.28 9.97 -2.31
CA ALA A 155 5.27 10.82 -1.68
C ALA A 155 5.89 11.82 -0.69
N ALA A 156 6.90 11.40 0.10
CA ALA A 156 7.61 12.29 1.03
C ALA A 156 8.43 13.38 0.32
N ILE A 157 8.89 13.13 -0.91
CA ILE A 157 9.61 14.12 -1.73
C ILE A 157 8.63 15.15 -2.33
N ILE A 158 7.48 14.68 -2.81
CA ILE A 158 6.46 15.54 -3.44
C ILE A 158 5.77 16.46 -2.41
N SER A 159 5.65 16.01 -1.15
CA SER A 159 5.04 16.79 -0.05
C SER A 159 5.96 17.88 0.55
N LYS A 160 7.02 18.26 -0.13
CA LYS A 160 7.90 19.38 0.24
C LYS A 160 7.51 20.65 -0.47
#